data_4578097b996b11f3b07e82d4119b2ef6
#
_entry.id   4578097b996b11f3b07e82d4119b2ef6
#
_cell.length_a   1.000
_cell.length_b   1.000
_cell.length_c   1.000
_cell.angle_alpha   90.00
_cell.angle_beta   90.00
_cell.angle_gamma   90.00
#
_symmetry.space_group_name_H-M   'P 1'
#
loop_
_entity.id
_entity.type
_entity.pdbx_description
1 polymer ?
#
loop_
_entity_poly.entity_id
_entity_poly.type
_entity_poly.pdbx_seq_one_letter_code
_entity_poly.pdbx_strand_id
1 'polypeptide(L)'
;MKKLILGLFLILGAVSFTMPNFINTTKLQNSGYTIMEDSENILTIAGADIVDGDSILAVSFYLSDMSPKELNDSIKAEAQQQEAKFVASFDNNRAYVNEFKHVDFYSFTIVPKKQKINKYHIYVTYMSPKKLSKEDINKVIDATLNEAEGLIK
;
A
#
# COMPACT_ATOMS: atom_id res chain seq x y z
N MET A 1 -19.32 -2.92 -8.47
CA MET A 1 -18.09 -2.99 -7.70
C MET A 1 -17.29 -1.69 -7.68
N LYS A 2 -17.18 -0.93 -8.75
CA LYS A 2 -16.44 0.38 -8.76
C LYS A 2 -16.98 1.46 -7.81
N LYS A 3 -18.19 1.33 -7.28
CA LYS A 3 -18.81 2.36 -6.43
C LYS A 3 -18.62 2.19 -4.93
N LEU A 4 -18.21 1.01 -4.44
CA LEU A 4 -18.10 0.75 -3.00
C LEU A 4 -16.70 1.08 -2.43
N ILE A 5 -15.67 1.06 -3.25
CA ILE A 5 -14.29 1.34 -2.81
C ILE A 5 -14.07 2.85 -2.64
N LEU A 6 -14.85 3.68 -3.34
CA LEU A 6 -14.74 5.15 -3.25
C LEU A 6 -15.27 5.72 -1.93
N GLY A 7 -16.10 4.96 -1.20
CA GLY A 7 -16.71 5.42 0.06
C GLY A 7 -15.80 5.39 1.28
N LEU A 8 -14.68 4.67 1.23
CA LEU A 8 -13.78 4.49 2.37
C LEU A 8 -12.70 5.60 2.49
N PHE A 9 -12.57 6.45 1.48
CA PHE A 9 -11.45 7.40 1.39
C PHE A 9 -11.85 8.88 1.23
N LEU A 10 -13.11 9.25 1.45
CA LEU A 10 -13.56 10.65 1.36
C LEU A 10 -13.52 11.35 2.73
N ILE A 11 -12.32 11.65 3.23
CA ILE A 11 -12.13 12.77 4.15
C ILE A 11 -11.18 13.75 3.47
N LEU A 12 -11.75 14.60 2.63
CA LEU A 12 -11.05 15.74 2.02
C LEU A 12 -10.99 16.89 3.04
N GLY A 13 -9.97 16.88 3.87
CA GLY A 13 -9.48 18.08 4.52
C GLY A 13 -8.43 18.70 3.63
N ALA A 14 -8.69 19.87 3.08
CA ALA A 14 -7.71 20.62 2.30
C ALA A 14 -6.57 21.07 3.22
N VAL A 15 -5.50 20.29 3.30
CA VAL A 15 -4.21 20.73 3.81
C VAL A 15 -3.24 20.69 2.62
N SER A 16 -2.73 21.86 2.26
CA SER A 16 -1.72 22.00 1.22
C SER A 16 -0.42 21.36 1.69
N PHE A 17 -0.21 20.10 1.30
CA PHE A 17 1.02 19.40 1.55
C PHE A 17 2.01 19.68 0.41
N THR A 18 3.27 19.81 0.78
CA THR A 18 4.34 19.85 -0.23
C THR A 18 4.77 18.42 -0.49
N MET A 19 4.46 17.90 -1.68
CA MET A 19 4.91 16.58 -2.14
C MET A 19 6.36 16.33 -1.72
N PRO A 20 6.67 15.22 -1.04
CA PRO A 20 8.02 14.92 -0.62
C PRO A 20 9.00 14.99 -1.80
N ASN A 21 10.15 15.62 -1.61
CA ASN A 21 11.11 15.89 -2.68
C ASN A 21 11.71 14.62 -3.31
N PHE A 22 11.64 13.49 -2.62
CA PHE A 22 12.10 12.20 -3.14
C PHE A 22 11.11 11.54 -4.11
N ILE A 23 9.88 12.03 -4.22
CA ILE A 23 8.88 11.48 -5.15
C ILE A 23 9.22 11.87 -6.59
N ASN A 24 9.20 10.89 -7.47
CA ASN A 24 9.28 11.11 -8.91
C ASN A 24 7.91 11.58 -9.45
N THR A 25 7.69 12.89 -9.41
CA THR A 25 6.41 13.51 -9.79
C THR A 25 6.06 13.27 -11.26
N THR A 26 7.06 13.20 -12.16
CA THR A 26 6.84 12.90 -13.57
C THR A 26 6.29 11.49 -13.75
N LYS A 27 6.88 10.51 -13.07
CA LYS A 27 6.37 9.13 -13.12
C LYS A 27 4.97 9.05 -12.49
N LEU A 28 4.75 9.71 -11.36
CA LEU A 28 3.45 9.74 -10.70
C LEU A 28 2.35 10.30 -11.63
N GLN A 29 2.60 11.41 -12.29
CA GLN A 29 1.64 12.02 -13.23
C GLN A 29 1.35 11.14 -14.43
N ASN A 30 2.34 10.40 -14.94
CA ASN A 30 2.21 9.57 -16.13
C ASN A 30 1.61 8.17 -15.81
N SER A 31 1.57 7.77 -14.54
CA SER A 31 1.14 6.41 -14.13
C SER A 31 -0.36 6.31 -13.85
N GLY A 32 -1.13 7.39 -13.95
CA GLY A 32 -2.57 7.38 -13.68
C GLY A 32 -2.95 7.18 -12.20
N TYR A 33 -2.00 7.36 -11.30
CA TYR A 33 -2.26 7.31 -9.85
C TYR A 33 -3.08 8.52 -9.39
N THR A 34 -3.95 8.28 -8.42
CA THR A 34 -4.70 9.30 -7.70
C THR A 34 -4.15 9.43 -6.28
N ILE A 35 -3.97 10.67 -5.82
CA ILE A 35 -3.62 10.93 -4.42
C ILE A 35 -4.86 10.67 -3.58
N MET A 36 -4.73 9.74 -2.62
CA MET A 36 -5.81 9.31 -1.73
C MET A 36 -5.70 9.97 -0.36
N GLU A 37 -4.48 10.16 0.11
CA GLU A 37 -4.17 10.82 1.37
C GLU A 37 -2.89 11.63 1.20
N ASP A 38 -2.90 12.84 1.73
CA ASP A 38 -1.79 13.76 1.72
C ASP A 38 -1.82 14.54 3.03
N SER A 39 -1.17 14.00 4.04
CA SER A 39 -1.08 14.59 5.37
C SER A 39 0.38 14.77 5.79
N GLU A 40 0.61 15.41 6.92
CA GLU A 40 1.96 15.70 7.44
C GLU A 40 2.86 14.46 7.53
N ASN A 41 2.27 13.30 7.82
CA ASN A 41 2.99 12.08 8.10
C ASN A 41 2.85 10.98 7.04
N ILE A 42 1.93 11.12 6.10
CA ILE A 42 1.66 10.08 5.13
C ILE A 42 1.20 10.65 3.79
N LEU A 43 1.77 10.12 2.73
CA LEU A 43 1.29 10.27 1.36
C LEU A 43 0.83 8.89 0.87
N THR A 44 -0.43 8.76 0.50
CA THR A 44 -0.97 7.55 -0.11
C THR A 44 -1.47 7.85 -1.51
N ILE A 45 -1.02 7.07 -2.47
CA ILE A 45 -1.48 7.11 -3.87
C ILE A 45 -2.07 5.75 -4.24
N ALA A 46 -3.07 5.75 -5.09
CA ALA A 46 -3.69 4.51 -5.55
C ALA A 46 -3.97 4.54 -7.05
N GLY A 47 -3.94 3.37 -7.65
CA GLY A 47 -4.21 3.16 -9.07
C GLY A 47 -4.67 1.74 -9.37
N ALA A 48 -5.01 1.49 -10.63
CA ALA A 48 -5.28 0.14 -11.10
C ALA A 48 -4.01 -0.70 -11.01
N ASP A 49 -4.18 -1.99 -10.73
CA ASP A 49 -3.06 -2.91 -10.65
C ASP A 49 -2.36 -3.08 -11.99
N ILE A 50 -1.05 -3.21 -11.90
CA ILE A 50 -0.16 -3.51 -13.03
C ILE A 50 -0.08 -5.01 -13.35
N VAL A 51 -0.64 -5.87 -12.49
CA VAL A 51 -0.53 -7.34 -12.63
C VAL A 51 -1.72 -7.93 -13.38
N ASP A 52 -2.95 -7.59 -13.01
CA ASP A 52 -4.15 -8.19 -13.62
C ASP A 52 -5.24 -7.18 -14.04
N GLY A 53 -5.10 -5.90 -13.69
CA GLY A 53 -6.06 -4.85 -14.04
C GLY A 53 -7.37 -4.86 -13.27
N ASP A 54 -7.69 -5.93 -12.55
CA ASP A 54 -8.91 -6.06 -11.73
C ASP A 54 -8.66 -5.71 -10.26
N SER A 55 -7.41 -5.63 -9.88
CA SER A 55 -6.95 -5.32 -8.53
C SER A 55 -6.60 -3.85 -8.38
N ILE A 56 -6.48 -3.39 -7.15
CA ILE A 56 -6.10 -2.02 -6.82
C ILE A 56 -4.79 -2.06 -6.05
N LEU A 57 -3.88 -1.20 -6.45
CA LEU A 57 -2.61 -0.95 -5.80
C LEU A 57 -2.65 0.40 -5.11
N ALA A 58 -2.41 0.43 -3.80
CA ALA A 58 -2.15 1.65 -3.06
C ALA A 58 -0.72 1.63 -2.51
N VAL A 59 0.02 2.70 -2.71
CA VAL A 59 1.38 2.89 -2.20
C VAL A 59 1.37 4.02 -1.20
N SER A 60 1.86 3.76 0.00
CA SER A 60 1.96 4.74 1.08
C SER A 60 3.42 5.00 1.42
N PHE A 61 3.75 6.27 1.58
CA PHE A 61 5.02 6.78 2.10
C PHE A 61 4.74 7.36 3.47
N TYR A 62 5.13 6.65 4.51
CA TYR A 62 4.81 6.97 5.90
C TYR A 62 6.04 7.43 6.67
N LEU A 63 5.98 8.64 7.23
CA LEU A 63 7.03 9.20 8.09
C LEU A 63 6.98 8.52 9.45
N SER A 64 8.00 7.75 9.80
CA SER A 64 8.06 7.00 11.05
C SER A 64 9.47 6.57 11.40
N ASP A 65 9.76 6.51 12.70
CA ASP A 65 11.00 5.97 13.27
C ASP A 65 10.88 4.47 13.64
N MET A 66 9.75 3.82 13.38
CA MET A 66 9.56 2.39 13.61
C MET A 66 10.51 1.56 12.75
N SER A 67 10.84 0.35 13.19
CA SER A 67 11.42 -0.63 12.28
C SER A 67 10.36 -1.14 11.29
N PRO A 68 10.75 -1.71 10.13
CA PRO A 68 9.77 -2.30 9.20
C PRO A 68 8.87 -3.37 9.84
N LYS A 69 9.40 -4.13 10.79
CA LYS A 69 8.60 -5.12 11.49
C LYS A 69 7.56 -4.50 12.43
N GLU A 70 7.94 -3.49 13.20
CA GLU A 70 7.01 -2.76 14.07
C GLU A 70 5.91 -2.09 13.26
N LEU A 71 6.26 -1.48 12.12
CA LEU A 71 5.26 -0.91 11.21
C LEU A 71 4.29 -1.99 10.69
N ASN A 72 4.80 -3.14 10.25
CA ASN A 72 3.96 -4.25 9.80
C ASN A 72 3.00 -4.73 10.89
N ASP A 73 3.47 -4.84 12.14
CA ASP A 73 2.65 -5.27 13.26
C ASP A 73 1.61 -4.20 13.64
N SER A 74 1.94 -2.92 13.54
CA SER A 74 1.02 -1.79 13.75
C SER A 74 -0.09 -1.76 12.70
N ILE A 75 0.26 -1.87 11.41
CA ILE A 75 -0.72 -1.93 10.31
C ILE A 75 -1.67 -3.11 10.50
N LYS A 76 -1.15 -4.28 10.90
CA LYS A 76 -1.98 -5.45 11.20
C LYS A 76 -2.98 -5.18 12.31
N ALA A 77 -2.54 -4.57 13.41
CA ALA A 77 -3.40 -4.26 14.54
C ALA A 77 -4.50 -3.25 14.16
N GLU A 78 -4.16 -2.22 13.38
CA GLU A 78 -5.11 -1.22 12.89
C GLU A 78 -6.16 -1.83 11.96
N ALA A 79 -5.76 -2.64 11.00
CA ALA A 79 -6.67 -3.32 10.08
C ALA A 79 -7.67 -4.23 10.80
N GLN A 80 -7.25 -4.91 11.87
CA GLN A 80 -8.14 -5.73 12.70
C GLN A 80 -9.17 -4.89 13.46
N GLN A 81 -8.85 -3.66 13.81
CA GLN A 81 -9.82 -2.74 14.45
C GLN A 81 -10.87 -2.22 13.45
N GLN A 82 -10.56 -2.21 12.16
CA GLN A 82 -11.44 -1.78 11.07
C GLN A 82 -12.31 -2.91 10.48
N GLU A 83 -12.61 -3.95 11.26
CA GLU A 83 -13.44 -5.10 10.87
C GLU A 83 -12.86 -5.98 9.76
N ALA A 84 -11.61 -5.78 9.36
CA ALA A 84 -10.94 -6.66 8.44
C ALA A 84 -10.59 -8.01 9.13
N LYS A 85 -11.09 -9.11 8.58
CA LYS A 85 -10.79 -10.43 9.12
C LYS A 85 -9.35 -10.83 8.75
N PHE A 86 -8.48 -10.87 9.74
CA PHE A 86 -7.13 -11.39 9.57
C PHE A 86 -7.15 -12.86 9.13
N VAL A 87 -6.39 -13.18 8.08
CA VAL A 87 -6.25 -14.53 7.52
C VAL A 87 -4.90 -15.12 7.88
N ALA A 88 -3.81 -14.48 7.50
CA ALA A 88 -2.45 -14.98 7.71
C ALA A 88 -1.40 -13.85 7.69
N SER A 89 -0.27 -14.11 8.34
CA SER A 89 0.96 -13.34 8.14
C SER A 89 2.01 -14.27 7.55
N PHE A 90 2.79 -13.77 6.64
CA PHE A 90 3.96 -14.45 6.08
C PHE A 90 5.01 -13.45 5.68
N ASP A 91 6.21 -13.93 5.41
CA ASP A 91 7.31 -13.09 4.95
C ASP A 91 8.18 -13.86 3.96
N ASN A 92 8.92 -13.12 3.17
CA ASN A 92 10.00 -13.61 2.34
C ASN A 92 11.26 -12.77 2.57
N ASN A 93 12.26 -12.90 1.73
CA ASN A 93 13.50 -12.13 1.85
C ASN A 93 13.33 -10.61 1.59
N ARG A 94 12.23 -10.16 0.96
CA ARG A 94 11.96 -8.77 0.61
C ARG A 94 11.01 -8.06 1.56
N ALA A 95 9.95 -8.74 2.04
CA ALA A 95 8.86 -8.08 2.75
C ALA A 95 8.22 -8.93 3.84
N TYR A 96 7.56 -8.24 4.79
CA TYR A 96 6.52 -8.77 5.66
C TYR A 96 5.17 -8.55 4.98
N VAL A 97 4.25 -9.52 5.12
CA VAL A 97 2.93 -9.48 4.48
C VAL A 97 1.86 -9.92 5.46
N ASN A 98 0.75 -9.20 5.48
CA ASN A 98 -0.46 -9.63 6.15
C ASN A 98 -1.60 -9.75 5.15
N GLU A 99 -2.34 -10.84 5.21
CA GLU A 99 -3.53 -11.11 4.41
C GLU A 99 -4.79 -10.88 5.26
N PHE A 100 -5.73 -10.13 4.71
CA PHE A 100 -7.03 -9.89 5.31
C PHE A 100 -8.15 -10.24 4.33
N LYS A 101 -9.27 -10.71 4.86
CA LYS A 101 -10.50 -10.94 4.10
C LYS A 101 -11.51 -9.88 4.47
N HIS A 102 -12.08 -9.26 3.44
CA HIS A 102 -13.24 -8.41 3.49
C HIS A 102 -14.47 -9.14 2.91
N VAL A 103 -15.63 -8.51 2.88
CA VAL A 103 -16.86 -9.13 2.35
C VAL A 103 -16.66 -9.57 0.90
N ASP A 104 -16.17 -8.66 0.04
CA ASP A 104 -16.11 -8.87 -1.41
C ASP A 104 -14.70 -8.96 -1.99
N PHE A 105 -13.66 -8.81 -1.16
CA PHE A 105 -12.27 -8.81 -1.62
C PHE A 105 -11.28 -9.29 -0.55
N TYR A 106 -10.04 -9.48 -0.95
CA TYR A 106 -8.89 -9.71 -0.07
C TYR A 106 -7.95 -8.52 -0.16
N SER A 107 -7.33 -8.16 0.95
CA SER A 107 -6.25 -7.17 0.96
C SER A 107 -4.97 -7.77 1.52
N PHE A 108 -3.86 -7.32 0.95
CA PHE A 108 -2.51 -7.71 1.34
C PHE A 108 -1.75 -6.44 1.68
N THR A 109 -1.30 -6.30 2.92
CA THR A 109 -0.37 -5.24 3.30
C THR A 109 1.05 -5.76 3.18
N ILE A 110 1.90 -5.06 2.46
CA ILE A 110 3.25 -5.48 2.10
C ILE A 110 4.22 -4.41 2.59
N VAL A 111 5.05 -4.75 3.57
CA VAL A 111 6.04 -3.84 4.15
C VAL A 111 7.45 -4.31 3.79
N PRO A 112 8.22 -3.56 3.01
CA PRO A 112 9.60 -3.92 2.67
C PRO A 112 10.47 -4.04 3.92
N LYS A 113 11.30 -5.08 3.99
CA LYS A 113 12.27 -5.28 5.08
C LYS A 113 13.41 -4.25 5.06
N LYS A 114 13.66 -3.64 3.91
CA LYS A 114 14.67 -2.59 3.73
C LYS A 114 14.02 -1.29 3.33
N GLN A 115 14.27 -0.24 4.10
CA GLN A 115 13.87 1.12 3.75
C GLN A 115 14.76 1.66 2.63
N LYS A 116 14.16 2.40 1.70
CA LYS A 116 14.83 3.08 0.60
C LYS A 116 15.07 4.56 0.88
N ILE A 117 14.29 5.14 1.78
CA ILE A 117 14.30 6.57 2.09
C ILE A 117 14.52 6.73 3.60
N ASN A 118 15.38 7.63 3.98
CA ASN A 118 15.59 7.93 5.39
C ASN A 118 14.32 8.53 6.01
N LYS A 119 13.92 8.02 7.17
CA LYS A 119 12.72 8.39 7.94
C LYS A 119 11.37 8.05 7.30
N TYR A 120 11.33 7.56 6.07
CA TYR A 120 10.08 7.16 5.43
C TYR A 120 10.06 5.66 5.18
N HIS A 121 8.94 5.05 5.54
CA HIS A 121 8.62 3.69 5.14
C HIS A 121 7.75 3.72 3.90
N ILE A 122 8.04 2.82 2.98
CA ILE A 122 7.10 2.45 1.93
C ILE A 122 6.31 1.27 2.47
N TYR A 123 4.99 1.30 2.31
CA TYR A 123 4.20 0.08 2.37
C TYR A 123 3.16 0.07 1.27
N VAL A 124 2.79 -1.10 0.86
CA VAL A 124 1.85 -1.32 -0.23
C VAL A 124 0.61 -2.01 0.32
N THR A 125 -0.56 -1.55 -0.10
CA THR A 125 -1.81 -2.27 0.07
C THR A 125 -2.29 -2.74 -1.29
N TYR A 126 -2.34 -4.05 -1.48
CA TYR A 126 -2.84 -4.70 -2.69
C TYR A 126 -4.22 -5.29 -2.41
N MET A 127 -5.22 -4.92 -3.21
CA MET A 127 -6.59 -5.38 -3.06
C MET A 127 -6.98 -6.22 -4.27
N SER A 128 -7.37 -7.48 -4.03
CA SER A 128 -7.75 -8.43 -5.06
C SER A 128 -9.18 -8.92 -4.86
N PRO A 129 -9.99 -9.05 -5.92
CA PRO A 129 -11.34 -9.62 -5.81
C PRO A 129 -11.31 -11.12 -5.47
N LYS A 130 -10.17 -11.78 -5.58
CA LYS A 130 -10.01 -13.21 -5.31
C LYS A 130 -8.85 -13.48 -4.35
N LYS A 131 -8.93 -14.60 -3.66
CA LYS A 131 -7.82 -15.11 -2.86
C LYS A 131 -6.65 -15.48 -3.77
N LEU A 132 -5.44 -15.07 -3.40
CA LEU A 132 -4.23 -15.40 -4.13
C LEU A 132 -3.60 -16.69 -3.63
N SER A 133 -2.96 -17.43 -4.53
CA SER A 133 -2.06 -18.53 -4.17
C SER A 133 -0.75 -17.97 -3.59
N LYS A 134 0.00 -18.80 -2.89
CA LYS A 134 1.32 -18.39 -2.35
C LYS A 134 2.29 -17.97 -3.46
N GLU A 135 2.22 -18.61 -4.62
CA GLU A 135 3.04 -18.26 -5.78
C GLU A 135 2.65 -16.88 -6.32
N ASP A 136 1.35 -16.62 -6.47
CA ASP A 136 0.84 -15.33 -6.95
C ASP A 136 1.15 -14.20 -5.97
N ILE A 137 1.07 -14.46 -4.66
CA ILE A 137 1.47 -13.48 -3.64
C ILE A 137 2.93 -13.08 -3.81
N ASN A 138 3.86 -14.02 -4.06
CA ASN A 138 5.27 -13.67 -4.29
C ASN A 138 5.46 -12.82 -5.55
N LYS A 139 4.73 -13.12 -6.64
CA LYS A 139 4.73 -12.29 -7.86
C LYS A 139 4.20 -10.88 -7.58
N VAL A 140 3.12 -10.77 -6.81
CA VAL A 140 2.55 -9.49 -6.39
C VAL A 140 3.53 -8.70 -5.54
N ILE A 141 4.21 -9.32 -4.57
CA ILE A 141 5.25 -8.66 -3.77
C ILE A 141 6.30 -8.03 -4.67
N ASP A 142 6.86 -8.81 -5.60
CA ASP A 142 7.92 -8.33 -6.47
C ASP A 142 7.44 -7.20 -7.40
N ALA A 143 6.30 -7.37 -8.04
CA ALA A 143 5.75 -6.37 -8.96
C ALA A 143 5.41 -5.05 -8.24
N THR A 144 4.70 -5.14 -7.12
CA THR A 144 4.23 -3.95 -6.38
C THR A 144 5.36 -3.19 -5.69
N LEU A 145 6.35 -3.89 -5.14
CA LEU A 145 7.53 -3.23 -4.57
C LEU A 145 8.40 -2.58 -5.64
N ASN A 146 8.59 -3.22 -6.79
CA ASN A 146 9.31 -2.61 -7.91
C ASN A 146 8.60 -1.34 -8.41
N GLU A 147 7.27 -1.38 -8.49
CA GLU A 147 6.49 -0.20 -8.87
C GLU A 147 6.62 0.92 -7.82
N ALA A 148 6.43 0.60 -6.55
CA ALA A 148 6.56 1.57 -5.45
C ALA A 148 7.96 2.19 -5.38
N GLU A 149 9.02 1.37 -5.50
CA GLU A 149 10.40 1.84 -5.54
C GLU A 149 10.68 2.71 -6.76
N GLY A 150 10.05 2.42 -7.89
CA GLY A 150 10.16 3.22 -9.11
C GLY A 150 9.51 4.61 -9.02
N LEU A 151 8.67 4.88 -8.01
CA LEU A 151 8.10 6.19 -7.72
C LEU A 151 9.07 7.11 -6.94
N ILE A 152 10.23 6.60 -6.56
CA ILE A 152 11.30 7.35 -5.89
C ILE A 152 12.31 7.82 -6.94
N LYS A 153 12.88 9.02 -6.72
CA LYS A 153 13.99 9.55 -7.55
C LYS A 153 15.28 8.80 -7.29
#